data_9d8654885c0268aee218370e7d897aa9
#
_entry.id   9d8654885c0268aee218370e7d897aa9
#
_cell.length_a   1.000
_cell.length_b   1.000
_cell.length_c   1.000
_cell.angle_alpha   90.00
_cell.angle_beta   90.00
_cell.angle_gamma   90.00
#
_symmetry.space_group_name_H-M   'P 1'
#
loop_
_entity.id
_entity.type
_entity.pdbx_description
1 polymer ?
#
loop_
_entity_poly.entity_id
_entity_poly.type
_entity_poly.pdbx_seq_one_letter_code
_entity_poly.pdbx_strand_id
1 'polypeptide(L)'
;MLFNSYIFIFVFLPLTLGSYYGLHKLGKPVFAKITLILMSFWFYGYFNPNYLWIMCSSIIVNYLLSQLLQRKWEMSAAQIAVLKKSLLAIGLIFNLGLIFYFKYYDFFVDNLNKVFSTDFQLKNIVLPLGISFFTFQQVSYMVDSYRGETKEYNFADYALFVTFFPQLIAGPIVLHNEVLPQFEDKNNWKINWDNMAHGLYMFAAGLVKKAVIADTLSVSVAWGYGHLSQNLTSMEAILTMLAYTFQIYFDFSGYCDMATGLGYMFNIQIPMNFNSPYKALSIIDFWKRWHLTLTRFLRTYVYFPLGGSRRGTVRTYINIITVFLVSGLWHGANWTFIFWGFLHGIGNALTRMFKKQWESMHEVMQWAVTFLFVNVTWIFFRADSISQAFAFIKRILGFKNLNVRAPFLQTFQLKEFHLIYSHIPVLNKIMASIRGVDALVLLAGLFFLCLNFKNNQEMKFRPTAKLAVLTVFCLVWGIFTLSGVSEFLYFNF
;
A
#
# COMPACT_ATOMS: atom_id res chain seq x y z
N MET A 1 -0.46 3.94 15.60
CA MET A 1 -1.05 2.66 16.08
C MET A 1 -1.18 1.71 14.89
N LEU A 2 -1.14 0.38 15.09
CA LEU A 2 -1.35 -0.59 14.00
C LEU A 2 -2.75 -1.18 14.07
N PHE A 3 -3.39 -1.44 12.91
CA PHE A 3 -4.70 -2.11 12.85
C PHE A 3 -4.65 -3.51 13.43
N ASN A 4 -3.54 -4.23 13.24
CA ASN A 4 -3.27 -5.56 13.77
C ASN A 4 -2.66 -5.48 15.19
N SER A 5 -3.27 -4.72 16.09
CA SER A 5 -2.86 -4.64 17.50
C SER A 5 -4.07 -4.76 18.44
N TYR A 6 -3.85 -5.37 19.61
CA TYR A 6 -4.92 -5.53 20.63
C TYR A 6 -5.52 -4.20 21.06
N ILE A 7 -4.68 -3.17 21.27
CA ILE A 7 -5.17 -1.85 21.67
C ILE A 7 -6.06 -1.20 20.61
N PHE A 8 -5.74 -1.43 19.33
CA PHE A 8 -6.58 -0.94 18.24
C PHE A 8 -7.94 -1.63 18.22
N ILE A 9 -7.94 -2.95 18.25
CA ILE A 9 -9.16 -3.77 18.08
C ILE A 9 -10.10 -3.63 19.27
N PHE A 10 -9.56 -3.69 20.50
CA PHE A 10 -10.39 -3.76 21.71
C PHE A 10 -10.62 -2.44 22.42
N VAL A 11 -9.83 -1.41 22.15
CA VAL A 11 -9.94 -0.11 22.82
C VAL A 11 -10.24 1.00 21.82
N PHE A 12 -9.33 1.22 20.88
CA PHE A 12 -9.42 2.37 19.98
C PHE A 12 -10.66 2.31 19.08
N LEU A 13 -10.86 1.21 18.37
CA LEU A 13 -11.96 1.07 17.41
C LEU A 13 -13.35 1.15 18.08
N PRO A 14 -13.65 0.39 19.18
CA PRO A 14 -14.93 0.51 19.86
C PRO A 14 -15.18 1.92 20.42
N LEU A 15 -14.17 2.55 21.01
CA LEU A 15 -14.28 3.90 21.54
C LEU A 15 -14.57 4.92 20.43
N THR A 16 -13.87 4.81 19.28
CA THR A 16 -14.05 5.71 18.14
C THR A 16 -15.43 5.56 17.52
N LEU A 17 -15.88 4.32 17.27
CA LEU A 17 -17.23 4.05 16.73
C LEU A 17 -18.33 4.51 17.71
N GLY A 18 -18.18 4.18 18.99
CA GLY A 18 -19.15 4.56 20.02
C GLY A 18 -19.26 6.08 20.16
N SER A 19 -18.15 6.81 20.19
CA SER A 19 -18.16 8.28 20.27
C SER A 19 -18.71 8.92 19.00
N TYR A 20 -18.33 8.45 17.82
CA TYR A 20 -18.81 8.99 16.55
C TYR A 20 -20.31 8.87 16.40
N TYR A 21 -20.86 7.65 16.51
CA TYR A 21 -22.31 7.43 16.38
C TYR A 21 -23.09 7.94 17.56
N GLY A 22 -22.54 7.91 18.78
CA GLY A 22 -23.15 8.46 19.97
C GLY A 22 -23.38 9.97 19.85
N LEU A 23 -22.38 10.73 19.38
CA LEU A 23 -22.50 12.16 19.16
C LEU A 23 -23.46 12.53 18.02
N HIS A 24 -23.52 11.73 16.96
CA HIS A 24 -24.52 11.89 15.90
C HIS A 24 -25.94 11.65 16.43
N LYS A 25 -26.15 10.61 17.26
CA LYS A 25 -27.44 10.32 17.90
C LYS A 25 -27.89 11.45 18.82
N LEU A 26 -26.95 12.15 19.47
CA LEU A 26 -27.21 13.33 20.32
C LEU A 26 -27.44 14.62 19.50
N GLY A 27 -27.45 14.55 18.16
CA GLY A 27 -27.63 15.70 17.29
C GLY A 27 -26.43 16.67 17.25
N LYS A 28 -25.23 16.17 17.54
CA LYS A 28 -23.99 16.96 17.61
C LYS A 28 -22.97 16.59 16.51
N PRO A 29 -23.30 16.74 15.20
CA PRO A 29 -22.46 16.25 14.10
C PRO A 29 -21.08 16.95 14.04
N VAL A 30 -20.99 18.23 14.42
CA VAL A 30 -19.71 18.93 14.45
C VAL A 30 -18.76 18.31 15.49
N PHE A 31 -19.29 17.98 16.67
CA PHE A 31 -18.49 17.28 17.71
C PHE A 31 -18.11 15.87 17.29
N ALA A 32 -18.97 15.13 16.56
CA ALA A 32 -18.63 13.84 16.02
C ALA A 32 -17.44 13.91 15.05
N LYS A 33 -17.44 14.92 14.16
CA LYS A 33 -16.34 15.20 13.23
C LYS A 33 -15.04 15.53 13.98
N ILE A 34 -15.09 16.46 14.94
CA ILE A 34 -13.93 16.85 15.75
C ILE A 34 -13.39 15.66 16.53
N THR A 35 -14.24 14.85 17.13
CA THR A 35 -13.84 13.63 17.85
C THR A 35 -13.12 12.67 16.91
N LEU A 36 -13.64 12.46 15.70
CA LEU A 36 -12.99 11.56 14.72
C LEU A 36 -11.61 12.09 14.30
N ILE A 37 -11.43 13.41 14.16
CA ILE A 37 -10.11 14.02 13.90
C ILE A 37 -9.16 13.79 15.10
N LEU A 38 -9.62 14.02 16.33
CA LEU A 38 -8.81 13.82 17.53
C LEU A 38 -8.40 12.35 17.71
N MET A 39 -9.33 11.41 17.46
CA MET A 39 -9.03 9.99 17.45
C MET A 39 -8.01 9.64 16.37
N SER A 40 -8.12 10.22 15.18
CA SER A 40 -7.15 10.03 14.10
C SER A 40 -5.76 10.59 14.47
N PHE A 41 -5.68 11.72 15.18
CA PHE A 41 -4.43 12.23 15.74
C PHE A 41 -3.86 11.29 16.81
N TRP A 42 -4.68 10.74 17.70
CA TRP A 42 -4.23 9.73 18.64
C TRP A 42 -3.70 8.49 17.94
N PHE A 43 -4.40 8.00 16.91
CA PHE A 43 -3.94 6.87 16.08
C PHE A 43 -2.57 7.12 15.46
N TYR A 44 -2.36 8.31 14.88
CA TYR A 44 -1.13 8.70 14.20
C TYR A 44 0.02 8.94 15.18
N GLY A 45 -0.22 9.71 16.23
CA GLY A 45 0.80 10.06 17.23
C GLY A 45 1.14 8.96 18.23
N TYR A 46 0.47 7.81 18.17
CA TYR A 46 0.62 6.74 19.16
C TYR A 46 2.06 6.25 19.32
N PHE A 47 2.82 6.12 18.24
CA PHE A 47 4.23 5.70 18.30
C PHE A 47 5.19 6.85 18.51
N ASN A 48 4.92 8.01 17.94
CA ASN A 48 5.76 9.19 18.06
C ASN A 48 4.92 10.46 17.97
N PRO A 49 4.63 11.10 19.11
CA PRO A 49 3.84 12.34 19.14
C PRO A 49 4.47 13.50 18.35
N ASN A 50 5.80 13.49 18.14
CA ASN A 50 6.47 14.55 17.37
C ASN A 50 6.02 14.58 15.89
N TYR A 51 5.55 13.46 15.36
CA TYR A 51 5.01 13.41 13.99
C TYR A 51 3.73 14.24 13.83
N LEU A 52 2.99 14.48 14.92
CA LEU A 52 1.79 15.33 14.91
C LEU A 52 2.12 16.76 14.49
N TRP A 53 3.25 17.33 14.95
CA TRP A 53 3.66 18.67 14.56
C TRP A 53 3.90 18.78 13.05
N ILE A 54 4.52 17.78 12.45
CA ILE A 54 4.78 17.73 11.01
C ILE A 54 3.45 17.66 10.25
N MET A 55 2.55 16.80 10.67
CA MET A 55 1.25 16.62 10.01
C MET A 55 0.37 17.86 10.20
N CYS A 56 0.27 18.42 11.42
CA CYS A 56 -0.54 19.61 11.68
C CYS A 56 -0.03 20.82 10.90
N SER A 57 1.29 21.07 10.90
CA SER A 57 1.87 22.17 10.11
C SER A 57 1.61 22.00 8.63
N SER A 58 1.74 20.76 8.12
CA SER A 58 1.45 20.46 6.72
C SER A 58 -0.02 20.69 6.37
N ILE A 59 -0.96 20.27 7.23
CA ILE A 59 -2.41 20.51 7.06
C ILE A 59 -2.70 22.01 7.02
N ILE A 60 -2.16 22.79 7.97
CA ILE A 60 -2.41 24.23 8.07
C ILE A 60 -1.89 24.97 6.82
N VAL A 61 -0.63 24.72 6.44
CA VAL A 61 -0.01 25.38 5.28
C VAL A 61 -0.77 25.05 3.99
N ASN A 62 -1.08 23.78 3.74
CA ASN A 62 -1.80 23.38 2.53
C ASN A 62 -3.24 23.92 2.51
N TYR A 63 -3.94 23.95 3.65
CA TYR A 63 -5.26 24.52 3.74
C TYR A 63 -5.23 26.03 3.41
N LEU A 64 -4.34 26.80 4.02
CA LEU A 64 -4.21 28.23 3.76
C LEU A 64 -3.89 28.51 2.29
N LEU A 65 -2.95 27.80 1.71
CA LEU A 65 -2.63 27.93 0.28
C LEU A 65 -3.80 27.58 -0.62
N SER A 66 -4.56 26.52 -0.29
CA SER A 66 -5.75 26.13 -1.06
C SER A 66 -6.86 27.18 -0.97
N GLN A 67 -7.07 27.81 0.20
CA GLN A 67 -8.01 28.91 0.35
C GLN A 67 -7.61 30.12 -0.51
N LEU A 68 -6.31 30.46 -0.54
CA LEU A 68 -5.80 31.52 -1.40
C LEU A 68 -5.98 31.20 -2.90
N LEU A 69 -5.84 29.94 -3.31
CA LEU A 69 -6.08 29.50 -4.69
C LEU A 69 -7.55 29.61 -5.11
N GLN A 70 -8.48 29.37 -4.17
CA GLN A 70 -9.93 29.42 -4.41
C GLN A 70 -10.50 30.85 -4.29
N ARG A 71 -9.78 31.75 -3.61
CA ARG A 71 -10.23 33.12 -3.38
C ARG A 71 -10.50 33.86 -4.69
N LYS A 72 -11.58 34.63 -4.72
CA LYS A 72 -11.86 35.63 -5.78
C LYS A 72 -11.00 36.85 -5.55
N TRP A 73 -10.14 37.18 -6.47
CA TRP A 73 -9.23 38.33 -6.41
C TRP A 73 -9.72 39.44 -7.31
N GLU A 74 -9.72 40.67 -6.82
CA GLU A 74 -10.04 41.87 -7.59
C GLU A 74 -8.77 42.39 -8.32
N MET A 75 -8.33 41.62 -9.31
CA MET A 75 -7.09 41.87 -10.08
C MET A 75 -7.34 41.51 -11.56
N SER A 76 -6.46 41.95 -12.45
CA SER A 76 -6.55 41.54 -13.86
C SER A 76 -6.39 40.01 -14.03
N ALA A 77 -7.01 39.43 -15.06
CA ALA A 77 -6.95 38.01 -15.32
C ALA A 77 -5.50 37.48 -15.43
N ALA A 78 -4.60 38.26 -16.03
CA ALA A 78 -3.18 37.93 -16.15
C ALA A 78 -2.48 37.87 -14.78
N GLN A 79 -2.75 38.86 -13.91
CA GLN A 79 -2.20 38.86 -12.54
C GLN A 79 -2.72 37.72 -11.69
N ILE A 80 -4.05 37.40 -11.79
CA ILE A 80 -4.64 36.25 -11.11
C ILE A 80 -3.98 34.93 -11.58
N ALA A 81 -3.76 34.78 -12.89
CA ALA A 81 -3.11 33.57 -13.42
C ALA A 81 -1.68 33.39 -12.90
N VAL A 82 -0.90 34.48 -12.83
CA VAL A 82 0.47 34.45 -12.28
C VAL A 82 0.42 34.15 -10.78
N LEU A 83 -0.45 34.82 -10.00
CA LEU A 83 -0.59 34.60 -8.57
C LEU A 83 -0.95 33.14 -8.26
N LYS A 84 -1.99 32.60 -8.92
CA LYS A 84 -2.42 31.21 -8.70
C LYS A 84 -1.31 30.21 -9.07
N LYS A 85 -0.55 30.47 -10.15
CA LYS A 85 0.58 29.65 -10.53
C LYS A 85 1.71 29.68 -9.50
N SER A 86 2.00 30.84 -8.95
CA SER A 86 3.00 31.02 -7.88
C SER A 86 2.57 30.32 -6.58
N LEU A 87 1.30 30.46 -6.17
CA LEU A 87 0.76 29.77 -5.00
C LEU A 87 0.83 28.23 -5.16
N LEU A 88 0.47 27.71 -6.34
CA LEU A 88 0.60 26.30 -6.62
C LEU A 88 2.06 25.86 -6.55
N ALA A 89 2.98 26.61 -7.15
CA ALA A 89 4.41 26.27 -7.12
C ALA A 89 4.97 26.28 -5.69
N ILE A 90 4.62 27.27 -4.86
CA ILE A 90 4.99 27.34 -3.42
C ILE A 90 4.50 26.09 -2.70
N GLY A 91 3.23 25.72 -2.89
CA GLY A 91 2.68 24.55 -2.24
C GLY A 91 3.29 23.23 -2.70
N LEU A 92 3.58 23.08 -3.99
CA LEU A 92 4.30 21.91 -4.49
C LEU A 92 5.74 21.84 -3.95
N ILE A 93 6.46 22.96 -3.90
CA ILE A 93 7.81 23.05 -3.32
C ILE A 93 7.77 22.70 -1.84
N PHE A 94 6.80 23.20 -1.08
CA PHE A 94 6.63 22.87 0.33
C PHE A 94 6.42 21.35 0.52
N ASN A 95 5.46 20.77 -0.18
CA ASN A 95 5.12 19.35 -0.05
C ASN A 95 6.26 18.42 -0.52
N LEU A 96 6.86 18.72 -1.67
CA LEU A 96 8.00 17.95 -2.18
C LEU A 96 9.24 18.16 -1.32
N GLY A 97 9.43 19.37 -0.78
CA GLY A 97 10.52 19.69 0.16
C GLY A 97 10.42 18.90 1.46
N LEU A 98 9.20 18.72 2.01
CA LEU A 98 8.98 17.85 3.17
C LEU A 98 9.37 16.41 2.88
N ILE A 99 8.89 15.85 1.77
CA ILE A 99 9.27 14.47 1.38
C ILE A 99 10.78 14.39 1.13
N PHE A 100 11.37 15.37 0.44
CA PHE A 100 12.81 15.40 0.19
C PHE A 100 13.60 15.37 1.49
N TYR A 101 13.26 16.24 2.44
CA TYR A 101 13.97 16.34 3.71
C TYR A 101 13.88 15.07 4.54
N PHE A 102 12.68 14.48 4.70
CA PHE A 102 12.49 13.33 5.56
C PHE A 102 12.83 11.98 4.90
N LYS A 103 12.71 11.88 3.56
CA LYS A 103 12.88 10.60 2.87
C LYS A 103 14.12 10.53 1.99
N TYR A 104 14.52 11.62 1.34
CA TYR A 104 15.57 11.58 0.31
C TYR A 104 16.84 12.29 0.70
N TYR A 105 16.90 13.05 1.79
CA TYR A 105 18.08 13.82 2.18
C TYR A 105 19.31 12.95 2.29
N ASP A 106 19.26 11.88 3.09
CA ASP A 106 20.42 11.01 3.32
C ASP A 106 20.82 10.26 2.05
N PHE A 107 19.86 9.80 1.26
CA PHE A 107 20.13 9.19 -0.04
C PHE A 107 20.81 10.16 -1.00
N PHE A 108 20.38 11.41 -1.06
CA PHE A 108 20.98 12.44 -1.89
C PHE A 108 22.40 12.76 -1.44
N VAL A 109 22.63 12.97 -0.15
CA VAL A 109 23.94 13.27 0.42
C VAL A 109 24.91 12.09 0.24
N ASP A 110 24.48 10.85 0.45
CA ASP A 110 25.30 9.65 0.23
C ASP A 110 25.76 9.54 -1.24
N ASN A 111 24.86 9.83 -2.20
CA ASN A 111 25.23 9.86 -3.60
C ASN A 111 26.20 11.00 -3.95
N LEU A 112 26.02 12.21 -3.36
CA LEU A 112 26.99 13.30 -3.53
C LEU A 112 28.37 12.91 -2.99
N ASN A 113 28.43 12.34 -1.79
CA ASN A 113 29.68 11.89 -1.21
C ASN A 113 30.40 10.89 -2.10
N LYS A 114 29.65 9.93 -2.69
CA LYS A 114 30.22 8.92 -3.59
C LYS A 114 30.71 9.49 -4.92
N VAL A 115 30.00 10.47 -5.50
CA VAL A 115 30.33 11.05 -6.82
C VAL A 115 31.47 12.06 -6.71
N PHE A 116 31.44 12.92 -5.68
CA PHE A 116 32.37 14.03 -5.53
C PHE A 116 33.45 13.80 -4.49
N SER A 117 33.50 12.60 -3.88
CA SER A 117 34.45 12.25 -2.81
C SER A 117 34.41 13.26 -1.64
N THR A 118 33.19 13.73 -1.30
CA THR A 118 32.94 14.63 -0.16
C THR A 118 32.56 13.79 1.08
N ASP A 119 32.61 14.42 2.25
CA ASP A 119 32.27 13.78 3.53
C ASP A 119 31.18 14.57 4.27
N PHE A 120 30.07 14.85 3.60
CA PHE A 120 28.91 15.46 4.22
C PHE A 120 28.24 14.47 5.18
N GLN A 121 27.88 14.95 6.37
CA GLN A 121 27.25 14.11 7.39
C GLN A 121 25.82 13.71 7.01
N LEU A 122 25.53 12.41 7.13
CA LEU A 122 24.18 11.89 7.06
C LEU A 122 23.42 12.23 8.35
N LYS A 123 22.16 12.62 8.23
CA LYS A 123 21.34 13.02 9.39
C LYS A 123 20.63 11.84 10.05
N ASN A 124 20.52 10.69 9.38
CA ASN A 124 19.76 9.51 9.82
C ASN A 124 18.34 9.88 10.28
N ILE A 125 17.64 10.65 9.45
CA ILE A 125 16.32 11.20 9.76
C ILE A 125 15.31 10.05 9.78
N VAL A 126 14.60 9.91 10.89
CA VAL A 126 13.51 8.92 11.00
C VAL A 126 12.32 9.40 10.17
N LEU A 127 11.90 8.56 9.23
CA LEU A 127 10.79 8.87 8.32
C LEU A 127 9.45 8.95 9.08
N PRO A 128 8.71 10.07 9.03
CA PRO A 128 7.38 10.14 9.60
C PRO A 128 6.42 9.21 8.86
N LEU A 129 5.75 8.38 9.64
CA LEU A 129 4.85 7.36 9.12
C LEU A 129 3.75 7.99 8.23
N GLY A 130 3.53 7.44 7.03
CA GLY A 130 2.49 7.91 6.12
C GLY A 130 2.76 9.25 5.43
N ILE A 131 3.94 9.90 5.60
CA ILE A 131 4.24 11.21 5.00
C ILE A 131 4.02 11.20 3.48
N SER A 132 4.39 10.14 2.79
CA SER A 132 4.20 10.01 1.34
C SER A 132 2.71 9.95 0.95
N PHE A 133 1.85 9.34 1.79
CA PHE A 133 0.42 9.18 1.52
C PHE A 133 -0.35 10.48 1.75
N PHE A 134 -0.20 11.10 2.93
CA PHE A 134 -0.92 12.36 3.20
C PHE A 134 -0.40 13.52 2.33
N THR A 135 0.86 13.49 1.91
CA THR A 135 1.36 14.48 0.95
C THR A 135 0.68 14.33 -0.41
N PHE A 136 0.46 13.11 -0.90
CA PHE A 136 -0.26 12.91 -2.15
C PHE A 136 -1.70 13.40 -2.08
N GLN A 137 -2.39 13.19 -0.95
CA GLN A 137 -3.74 13.72 -0.75
C GLN A 137 -3.74 15.26 -0.77
N GLN A 138 -2.78 15.89 -0.11
CA GLN A 138 -2.68 17.35 -0.05
C GLN A 138 -2.27 17.95 -1.40
N VAL A 139 -1.34 17.32 -2.12
CA VAL A 139 -0.96 17.73 -3.47
C VAL A 139 -2.14 17.61 -4.43
N SER A 140 -2.92 16.51 -4.37
CA SER A 140 -4.12 16.38 -5.20
C SER A 140 -5.12 17.48 -4.93
N TYR A 141 -5.43 17.74 -3.66
CA TYR A 141 -6.36 18.80 -3.26
C TYR A 141 -5.89 20.19 -3.73
N MET A 142 -4.60 20.47 -3.62
CA MET A 142 -4.02 21.75 -4.06
C MET A 142 -4.09 21.94 -5.58
N VAL A 143 -3.77 20.87 -6.34
CA VAL A 143 -3.87 20.92 -7.81
C VAL A 143 -5.32 21.06 -8.26
N ASP A 144 -6.23 20.34 -7.60
CA ASP A 144 -7.67 20.44 -7.90
C ASP A 144 -8.24 21.81 -7.52
N SER A 145 -7.76 22.43 -6.42
CA SER A 145 -8.07 23.82 -6.06
C SER A 145 -7.57 24.82 -7.11
N TYR A 146 -6.37 24.63 -7.64
CA TYR A 146 -5.84 25.45 -8.73
C TYR A 146 -6.66 25.33 -10.01
N ARG A 147 -7.18 24.12 -10.32
CA ARG A 147 -8.04 23.85 -11.48
C ARG A 147 -9.46 24.34 -11.29
N GLY A 148 -9.87 24.71 -10.08
CA GLY A 148 -11.24 25.08 -9.73
C GLY A 148 -12.19 23.86 -9.63
N GLU A 149 -11.63 22.68 -9.38
CA GLU A 149 -12.37 21.41 -9.26
C GLU A 149 -12.78 21.08 -7.83
N THR A 150 -12.39 21.94 -6.84
CA THR A 150 -12.75 21.76 -5.42
C THR A 150 -13.95 22.63 -5.03
N LYS A 151 -14.74 22.13 -4.06
CA LYS A 151 -15.70 22.94 -3.31
C LYS A 151 -14.98 23.71 -2.20
N GLU A 152 -15.62 24.75 -1.69
CA GLU A 152 -15.18 25.45 -0.48
C GLU A 152 -15.45 24.55 0.75
N TYR A 153 -14.43 23.83 1.20
CA TYR A 153 -14.49 23.08 2.45
C TYR A 153 -13.94 23.91 3.61
N ASN A 154 -14.55 23.76 4.78
CA ASN A 154 -14.00 24.38 5.99
C ASN A 154 -12.76 23.61 6.50
N PHE A 155 -12.05 24.20 7.45
CA PHE A 155 -10.82 23.62 8.00
C PHE A 155 -11.03 22.21 8.60
N ALA A 156 -12.15 21.97 9.29
CA ALA A 156 -12.42 20.67 9.90
C ALA A 156 -12.68 19.59 8.84
N ASP A 157 -13.36 19.93 7.73
CA ASP A 157 -13.56 19.00 6.61
C ASP A 157 -12.22 18.64 5.96
N TYR A 158 -11.41 19.66 5.68
CA TYR A 158 -10.07 19.42 5.12
C TYR A 158 -9.18 18.60 6.05
N ALA A 159 -9.16 18.94 7.35
CA ALA A 159 -8.39 18.18 8.33
C ALA A 159 -8.88 16.72 8.40
N LEU A 160 -10.20 16.49 8.41
CA LEU A 160 -10.76 15.13 8.40
C LEU A 160 -10.36 14.35 7.14
N PHE A 161 -10.40 15.00 5.96
CA PHE A 161 -9.97 14.38 4.71
C PHE A 161 -8.53 13.88 4.78
N VAL A 162 -7.62 14.66 5.34
CA VAL A 162 -6.21 14.27 5.44
C VAL A 162 -5.97 13.27 6.55
N THR A 163 -6.66 13.41 7.70
CA THR A 163 -6.34 12.64 8.91
C THR A 163 -7.16 11.37 9.10
N PHE A 164 -8.21 11.13 8.33
CA PHE A 164 -9.10 9.97 8.52
C PHE A 164 -8.30 8.66 8.64
N PHE A 165 -8.24 8.12 9.86
CA PHE A 165 -7.27 7.10 10.25
C PHE A 165 -7.28 5.82 9.41
N PRO A 166 -8.41 5.35 8.81
CA PRO A 166 -8.39 4.15 7.99
C PRO A 166 -7.49 4.25 6.76
N GLN A 167 -7.37 5.43 6.17
CA GLN A 167 -6.56 5.65 4.96
C GLN A 167 -5.21 6.32 5.23
N LEU A 168 -5.01 6.93 6.41
CA LEU A 168 -3.96 7.91 6.70
C LEU A 168 -2.54 7.39 6.46
N ILE A 169 -2.22 6.18 6.91
CA ILE A 169 -0.83 5.70 6.95
C ILE A 169 -0.41 5.01 5.65
N ALA A 170 -1.17 4.00 5.21
CA ALA A 170 -0.88 3.20 4.02
C ALA A 170 -2.17 2.70 3.34
N GLY A 171 -3.30 3.34 3.59
CA GLY A 171 -4.57 3.01 2.96
C GLY A 171 -4.63 3.41 1.48
N PRO A 172 -5.72 3.08 0.78
CA PRO A 172 -5.95 3.58 -0.56
C PRO A 172 -5.87 5.10 -0.62
N ILE A 173 -5.18 5.65 -1.62
CA ILE A 173 -5.09 7.10 -1.82
C ILE A 173 -6.45 7.60 -2.30
N VAL A 174 -7.14 8.36 -1.45
CA VAL A 174 -8.46 8.93 -1.74
C VAL A 174 -8.35 10.37 -2.22
N LEU A 175 -9.37 10.81 -2.96
CA LEU A 175 -9.54 12.21 -3.33
C LEU A 175 -10.63 12.85 -2.47
N HIS A 176 -10.55 14.17 -2.30
CA HIS A 176 -11.49 14.94 -1.46
C HIS A 176 -12.95 14.76 -1.89
N ASN A 177 -13.21 14.69 -3.20
CA ASN A 177 -14.54 14.51 -3.78
C ASN A 177 -15.12 13.10 -3.62
N GLU A 178 -14.30 12.11 -3.22
CA GLU A 178 -14.74 10.75 -2.94
C GLU A 178 -15.20 10.59 -1.49
N VAL A 179 -14.56 11.27 -0.55
CA VAL A 179 -14.74 10.99 0.88
C VAL A 179 -15.55 12.07 1.58
N LEU A 180 -15.27 13.36 1.32
CA LEU A 180 -15.94 14.46 2.03
C LEU A 180 -17.45 14.49 1.84
N PRO A 181 -18.02 14.28 0.64
CA PRO A 181 -19.47 14.25 0.47
C PRO A 181 -20.15 13.15 1.29
N GLN A 182 -19.47 12.03 1.54
CA GLN A 182 -20.01 10.93 2.34
C GLN A 182 -20.10 11.29 3.83
N PHE A 183 -19.18 12.11 4.35
CA PHE A 183 -19.27 12.63 5.72
C PHE A 183 -20.36 13.70 5.90
N GLU A 184 -20.73 14.39 4.83
CA GLU A 184 -21.82 15.38 4.83
C GLU A 184 -23.20 14.73 4.73
N ASP A 185 -23.29 13.50 4.17
CA ASP A 185 -24.54 12.79 4.01
C ASP A 185 -25.10 12.32 5.36
N LYS A 186 -26.26 12.90 5.74
CA LYS A 186 -26.97 12.57 6.99
C LYS A 186 -27.38 11.09 7.10
N ASN A 187 -27.55 10.39 5.99
CA ASN A 187 -27.84 8.97 5.99
C ASN A 187 -26.69 8.16 6.57
N ASN A 188 -25.46 8.61 6.43
CA ASN A 188 -24.26 7.97 6.97
C ASN A 188 -24.04 8.23 8.47
N TRP A 189 -24.81 9.12 9.08
CA TRP A 189 -24.69 9.44 10.51
C TRP A 189 -25.34 8.43 11.43
N LYS A 190 -26.08 7.47 10.87
CA LYS A 190 -26.73 6.39 11.60
C LYS A 190 -25.99 5.07 11.35
N ILE A 191 -25.99 4.19 12.33
CA ILE A 191 -25.41 2.85 12.15
C ILE A 191 -26.19 2.12 11.07
N ASN A 192 -25.48 1.70 10.03
CA ASN A 192 -25.97 0.79 9.02
C ASN A 192 -25.39 -0.60 9.34
N TRP A 193 -26.24 -1.53 9.75
CA TRP A 193 -25.82 -2.86 10.18
C TRP A 193 -25.26 -3.73 9.05
N ASP A 194 -25.71 -3.53 7.81
CA ASP A 194 -25.14 -4.22 6.64
C ASP A 194 -23.72 -3.74 6.36
N ASN A 195 -23.50 -2.43 6.43
CA ASN A 195 -22.15 -1.85 6.30
C ASN A 195 -21.26 -2.27 7.49
N MET A 196 -21.80 -2.33 8.70
CA MET A 196 -21.05 -2.78 9.87
C MET A 196 -20.62 -4.25 9.71
N ALA A 197 -21.53 -5.12 9.28
CA ALA A 197 -21.24 -6.54 9.03
C ALA A 197 -20.24 -6.71 7.87
N HIS A 198 -20.41 -5.95 6.79
CA HIS A 198 -19.46 -5.94 5.66
C HIS A 198 -18.08 -5.47 6.11
N GLY A 199 -18.02 -4.37 6.86
CA GLY A 199 -16.80 -3.82 7.41
C GLY A 199 -16.07 -4.82 8.32
N LEU A 200 -16.79 -5.51 9.20
CA LEU A 200 -16.21 -6.52 10.07
C LEU A 200 -15.65 -7.71 9.28
N TYR A 201 -16.37 -8.19 8.25
CA TYR A 201 -15.88 -9.24 7.37
C TYR A 201 -14.59 -8.82 6.66
N MET A 202 -14.57 -7.61 6.05
CA MET A 202 -13.41 -7.10 5.34
C MET A 202 -12.21 -6.94 6.28
N PHE A 203 -12.44 -6.42 7.49
CA PHE A 203 -11.41 -6.28 8.50
C PHE A 203 -10.84 -7.64 8.93
N ALA A 204 -11.69 -8.62 9.21
CA ALA A 204 -11.29 -9.97 9.60
C ALA A 204 -10.49 -10.68 8.49
N ALA A 205 -10.96 -10.61 7.24
CA ALA A 205 -10.26 -11.18 6.09
C ALA A 205 -8.90 -10.48 5.86
N GLY A 206 -8.86 -9.15 5.99
CA GLY A 206 -7.62 -8.37 5.91
C GLY A 206 -6.62 -8.73 7.00
N LEU A 207 -7.11 -8.95 8.23
CA LEU A 207 -6.29 -9.35 9.36
C LEU A 207 -5.63 -10.72 9.13
N VAL A 208 -6.36 -11.71 8.61
CA VAL A 208 -5.79 -13.03 8.24
C VAL A 208 -4.77 -12.90 7.12
N LYS A 209 -5.07 -12.12 6.07
CA LYS A 209 -4.10 -11.86 5.00
C LYS A 209 -2.78 -11.32 5.55
N LYS A 210 -2.84 -10.36 6.49
CA LYS A 210 -1.67 -9.74 7.09
C LYS A 210 -1.01 -10.64 8.12
N ALA A 211 -1.71 -10.97 9.20
CA ALA A 211 -1.11 -11.59 10.37
C ALA A 211 -0.79 -13.08 10.16
N VAL A 212 -1.60 -13.81 9.37
CA VAL A 212 -1.39 -15.24 9.16
C VAL A 212 -0.53 -15.48 7.90
N ILE A 213 -0.94 -14.93 6.74
CA ILE A 213 -0.30 -15.28 5.46
C ILE A 213 1.00 -14.48 5.28
N ALA A 214 0.91 -13.14 5.27
CA ALA A 214 2.06 -12.30 4.93
C ALA A 214 3.18 -12.42 5.96
N ASP A 215 2.85 -12.46 7.25
CA ASP A 215 3.84 -12.55 8.32
C ASP A 215 4.54 -13.92 8.36
N THR A 216 3.84 -15.01 8.04
CA THR A 216 4.48 -16.31 7.86
C THR A 216 5.48 -16.27 6.69
N LEU A 217 5.05 -15.75 5.54
CA LEU A 217 5.94 -15.66 4.38
C LEU A 217 7.12 -14.71 4.60
N SER A 218 6.98 -13.69 5.46
CA SER A 218 8.07 -12.76 5.79
C SER A 218 9.27 -13.46 6.39
N VAL A 219 9.05 -14.49 7.20
CA VAL A 219 10.12 -15.30 7.80
C VAL A 219 10.91 -16.03 6.72
N SER A 220 10.21 -16.63 5.74
CA SER A 220 10.84 -17.33 4.61
C SER A 220 11.67 -16.38 3.74
N VAL A 221 11.13 -15.18 3.50
CA VAL A 221 11.82 -14.15 2.71
C VAL A 221 13.06 -13.63 3.44
N ALA A 222 12.95 -13.31 4.73
CA ALA A 222 14.08 -12.86 5.54
C ALA A 222 15.19 -13.92 5.59
N TRP A 223 14.82 -15.19 5.73
CA TRP A 223 15.77 -16.31 5.71
C TRP A 223 16.49 -16.40 4.36
N GLY A 224 15.76 -16.35 3.22
CA GLY A 224 16.35 -16.45 1.90
C GLY A 224 17.33 -15.34 1.57
N TYR A 225 16.96 -14.08 1.83
CA TYR A 225 17.87 -12.94 1.62
C TYR A 225 19.05 -12.95 2.58
N GLY A 226 18.86 -13.35 3.84
CA GLY A 226 19.92 -13.47 4.83
C GLY A 226 20.95 -14.56 4.51
N HIS A 227 20.57 -15.62 3.79
CA HIS A 227 21.45 -16.72 3.40
C HIS A 227 21.99 -16.62 1.96
N LEU A 228 21.76 -15.52 1.25
CA LEU A 228 22.22 -15.35 -0.12
C LEU A 228 23.74 -15.51 -0.28
N SER A 229 24.53 -14.99 0.66
CA SER A 229 25.98 -15.14 0.73
C SER A 229 26.44 -16.49 1.31
N GLN A 230 25.55 -17.23 1.98
CA GLN A 230 25.82 -18.46 2.71
C GLN A 230 25.28 -19.71 2.01
N ASN A 231 25.57 -19.87 0.71
CA ASN A 231 25.17 -21.06 -0.05
C ASN A 231 23.65 -21.30 -0.18
N LEU A 232 22.84 -20.25 -0.35
CA LEU A 232 21.43 -20.37 -0.74
C LEU A 232 21.33 -21.28 -1.98
N THR A 233 20.44 -22.27 -2.00
CA THR A 233 20.27 -23.12 -3.17
C THR A 233 19.40 -22.45 -4.23
N SER A 234 19.44 -22.91 -5.47
CA SER A 234 18.60 -22.33 -6.53
C SER A 234 17.11 -22.55 -6.26
N MET A 235 16.72 -23.70 -5.72
CA MET A 235 15.32 -23.95 -5.37
C MET A 235 14.86 -23.08 -4.20
N GLU A 236 15.68 -22.92 -3.16
CA GLU A 236 15.39 -22.00 -2.05
C GLU A 236 15.24 -20.55 -2.53
N ALA A 237 16.07 -20.10 -3.49
CA ALA A 237 15.94 -18.79 -4.10
C ALA A 237 14.61 -18.62 -4.88
N ILE A 238 14.21 -19.65 -5.66
CA ILE A 238 12.91 -19.63 -6.38
C ILE A 238 11.75 -19.58 -5.38
N LEU A 239 11.77 -20.39 -4.34
CA LEU A 239 10.71 -20.40 -3.32
C LEU A 239 10.68 -19.10 -2.53
N THR A 240 11.84 -18.48 -2.25
CA THR A 240 11.93 -17.15 -1.61
C THR A 240 11.33 -16.07 -2.50
N MET A 241 11.61 -16.08 -3.80
CA MET A 241 11.01 -15.14 -4.78
C MET A 241 9.49 -15.28 -4.80
N LEU A 242 8.96 -16.49 -4.86
CA LEU A 242 7.52 -16.75 -4.82
C LEU A 242 6.91 -16.34 -3.48
N ALA A 243 7.58 -16.65 -2.36
CA ALA A 243 7.16 -16.23 -1.03
C ALA A 243 7.05 -14.69 -0.93
N TYR A 244 8.03 -13.95 -1.47
CA TYR A 244 7.96 -12.49 -1.49
C TYR A 244 6.83 -11.95 -2.36
N THR A 245 6.59 -12.58 -3.51
CA THR A 245 5.48 -12.21 -4.40
C THR A 245 4.13 -12.31 -3.68
N PHE A 246 3.90 -13.36 -2.92
CA PHE A 246 2.67 -13.49 -2.13
C PHE A 246 2.72 -12.62 -0.87
N GLN A 247 3.85 -12.51 -0.19
CA GLN A 247 4.01 -11.66 0.98
C GLN A 247 3.59 -10.23 0.68
N ILE A 248 4.17 -9.58 -0.34
CA ILE A 248 3.88 -8.17 -0.66
C ILE A 248 2.41 -7.95 -1.04
N TYR A 249 1.79 -8.92 -1.73
CA TYR A 249 0.39 -8.85 -2.08
C TYR A 249 -0.52 -9.00 -0.87
N PHE A 250 -0.32 -10.02 -0.04
CA PHE A 250 -1.17 -10.27 1.10
C PHE A 250 -0.96 -9.26 2.22
N ASP A 251 0.26 -8.76 2.41
CA ASP A 251 0.56 -7.68 3.34
C ASP A 251 -0.21 -6.41 2.96
N PHE A 252 -0.04 -5.93 1.75
CA PHE A 252 -0.64 -4.67 1.34
C PHE A 252 -2.15 -4.78 1.04
N SER A 253 -2.60 -5.85 0.38
CA SER A 253 -4.04 -6.04 0.18
C SER A 253 -4.77 -6.30 1.49
N GLY A 254 -4.13 -6.96 2.46
CA GLY A 254 -4.67 -7.16 3.81
C GLY A 254 -4.88 -5.84 4.54
N TYR A 255 -3.90 -4.95 4.47
CA TYR A 255 -4.05 -3.59 5.02
C TYR A 255 -5.18 -2.82 4.33
N CYS A 256 -5.24 -2.84 3.00
CA CYS A 256 -6.30 -2.16 2.26
C CYS A 256 -7.69 -2.73 2.57
N ASP A 257 -7.81 -4.05 2.76
CA ASP A 257 -9.07 -4.68 3.17
C ASP A 257 -9.47 -4.24 4.59
N MET A 258 -8.53 -4.19 5.55
CA MET A 258 -8.79 -3.64 6.88
C MET A 258 -9.21 -2.17 6.81
N ALA A 259 -8.50 -1.34 6.05
CA ALA A 259 -8.82 0.07 5.86
C ALA A 259 -10.21 0.28 5.26
N THR A 260 -10.54 -0.48 4.20
CA THR A 260 -11.85 -0.44 3.56
C THR A 260 -12.95 -0.94 4.51
N GLY A 261 -12.67 -2.01 5.27
CA GLY A 261 -13.57 -2.52 6.31
C GLY A 261 -13.86 -1.49 7.39
N LEU A 262 -12.84 -0.79 7.86
CA LEU A 262 -13.01 0.32 8.80
C LEU A 262 -13.83 1.46 8.17
N GLY A 263 -13.58 1.81 6.91
CA GLY A 263 -14.40 2.77 6.18
C GLY A 263 -15.89 2.39 6.19
N TYR A 264 -16.23 1.14 5.83
CA TYR A 264 -17.60 0.65 5.89
C TYR A 264 -18.22 0.74 7.28
N MET A 265 -17.47 0.48 8.36
CA MET A 265 -17.96 0.63 9.73
C MET A 265 -18.36 2.08 10.07
N PHE A 266 -17.81 3.08 9.37
CA PHE A 266 -18.20 4.50 9.44
C PHE A 266 -19.17 4.92 8.34
N ASN A 267 -19.70 4.01 7.53
CA ASN A 267 -20.48 4.25 6.32
C ASN A 267 -19.73 5.05 5.24
N ILE A 268 -18.40 4.99 5.23
CA ILE A 268 -17.53 5.66 4.25
C ILE A 268 -16.92 4.62 3.32
N GLN A 269 -17.22 4.72 2.04
CA GLN A 269 -16.65 3.84 1.02
C GLN A 269 -15.29 4.36 0.58
N ILE A 270 -14.27 3.55 0.83
CA ILE A 270 -12.88 3.80 0.39
C ILE A 270 -12.66 3.07 -0.94
N PRO A 271 -11.98 3.69 -1.94
CA PRO A 271 -11.80 3.09 -3.25
C PRO A 271 -10.95 1.81 -3.20
N MET A 272 -11.24 0.89 -4.13
CA MET A 272 -10.49 -0.34 -4.31
C MET A 272 -9.03 -0.07 -4.71
N ASN A 273 -8.10 -0.79 -4.11
CA ASN A 273 -6.66 -0.68 -4.40
C ASN A 273 -6.08 -1.91 -5.11
N PHE A 274 -6.70 -3.07 -4.97
CA PHE A 274 -6.27 -4.34 -5.58
C PHE A 274 -7.43 -5.06 -6.23
N ASN A 275 -7.24 -5.48 -7.50
CA ASN A 275 -8.22 -6.26 -8.27
C ASN A 275 -7.58 -7.52 -8.83
N SER A 276 -7.30 -8.52 -7.96
CA SER A 276 -6.72 -9.81 -8.35
C SER A 276 -5.50 -9.66 -9.29
N PRO A 277 -4.42 -8.97 -8.90
CA PRO A 277 -3.36 -8.53 -9.82
C PRO A 277 -2.58 -9.68 -10.46
N TYR A 278 -2.49 -10.84 -9.80
CA TYR A 278 -1.77 -12.00 -10.35
C TYR A 278 -2.56 -12.80 -11.41
N LYS A 279 -3.78 -12.36 -11.74
CA LYS A 279 -4.53 -12.81 -12.93
C LYS A 279 -4.17 -12.03 -14.21
N ALA A 280 -3.30 -11.03 -14.11
CA ALA A 280 -3.01 -10.13 -15.22
C ALA A 280 -2.36 -10.87 -16.40
N LEU A 281 -2.85 -10.56 -17.61
CA LEU A 281 -2.35 -11.12 -18.87
C LEU A 281 -1.29 -10.23 -19.54
N SER A 282 -1.00 -9.05 -18.97
CA SER A 282 0.04 -8.14 -19.47
C SER A 282 0.50 -7.19 -18.37
N ILE A 283 1.65 -6.54 -18.57
CA ILE A 283 2.14 -5.51 -17.63
C ILE A 283 1.15 -4.34 -17.54
N ILE A 284 0.49 -4.00 -18.64
CA ILE A 284 -0.55 -2.96 -18.65
C ILE A 284 -1.76 -3.41 -17.81
N ASP A 285 -2.19 -4.66 -17.94
CA ASP A 285 -3.30 -5.23 -17.15
C ASP A 285 -2.92 -5.36 -15.67
N PHE A 286 -1.65 -5.73 -15.36
CA PHE A 286 -1.16 -5.77 -13.99
C PHE A 286 -1.34 -4.42 -13.28
N TRP A 287 -0.98 -3.30 -13.91
CA TRP A 287 -1.13 -1.96 -13.34
C TRP A 287 -2.58 -1.43 -13.34
N LYS A 288 -3.49 -2.10 -14.03
CA LYS A 288 -4.94 -1.91 -13.90
C LYS A 288 -5.55 -2.70 -12.74
N ARG A 289 -4.73 -3.48 -12.00
CA ARG A 289 -5.15 -4.36 -10.93
C ARG A 289 -4.34 -4.16 -9.64
N TRP A 290 -3.11 -3.69 -9.76
CA TRP A 290 -2.18 -3.43 -8.65
C TRP A 290 -2.16 -1.95 -8.30
N HIS A 291 -2.35 -1.63 -7.00
CA HIS A 291 -2.25 -0.29 -6.44
C HIS A 291 -2.99 0.77 -7.27
N LEU A 292 -4.28 0.53 -7.50
CA LEU A 292 -5.14 1.28 -8.42
C LEU A 292 -5.18 2.77 -8.10
N THR A 293 -5.21 3.11 -6.81
CA THR A 293 -5.29 4.50 -6.36
C THR A 293 -3.99 5.26 -6.62
N LEU A 294 -2.82 4.63 -6.47
CA LEU A 294 -1.53 5.21 -6.88
C LEU A 294 -1.46 5.38 -8.39
N THR A 295 -1.86 4.36 -9.15
CA THR A 295 -1.88 4.41 -10.63
C THR A 295 -2.79 5.55 -11.12
N ARG A 296 -3.95 5.74 -10.48
CA ARG A 296 -4.86 6.85 -10.76
C ARG A 296 -4.21 8.20 -10.44
N PHE A 297 -3.59 8.33 -9.26
CA PHE A 297 -2.90 9.56 -8.86
C PHE A 297 -1.80 9.93 -9.86
N LEU A 298 -0.89 9.01 -10.15
CA LEU A 298 0.22 9.25 -11.09
C LEU A 298 -0.28 9.58 -12.50
N ARG A 299 -1.37 8.95 -12.96
CA ARG A 299 -1.98 9.27 -14.25
C ARG A 299 -2.54 10.69 -14.27
N THR A 300 -3.23 11.12 -13.22
CA THR A 300 -3.92 12.41 -13.17
C THR A 300 -2.98 13.57 -12.93
N TYR A 301 -2.00 13.38 -12.03
CA TYR A 301 -1.15 14.49 -11.54
C TYR A 301 0.28 14.46 -12.11
N VAL A 302 0.70 13.39 -12.80
CA VAL A 302 2.01 13.31 -13.47
C VAL A 302 1.86 13.08 -14.97
N TYR A 303 1.19 12.00 -15.40
CA TYR A 303 1.12 11.63 -16.81
C TYR A 303 0.40 12.66 -17.69
N PHE A 304 -0.78 13.11 -17.26
CA PHE A 304 -1.55 14.10 -18.03
C PHE A 304 -0.87 15.46 -18.10
N PRO A 305 -0.28 16.04 -17.04
CA PRO A 305 0.51 17.26 -17.13
C PRO A 305 1.72 17.17 -18.08
N LEU A 306 2.36 16.01 -18.20
CA LEU A 306 3.43 15.76 -19.18
C LEU A 306 2.95 15.71 -20.64
N GLY A 307 1.62 15.82 -20.88
CA GLY A 307 0.98 15.77 -22.19
C GLY A 307 0.32 14.42 -22.51
N GLY A 308 0.43 13.43 -21.62
CA GLY A 308 -0.20 12.11 -21.80
C GLY A 308 0.21 11.43 -23.10
N SER A 309 -0.79 10.91 -23.85
CA SER A 309 -0.60 10.30 -25.18
C SER A 309 -0.88 11.25 -26.36
N ARG A 310 -1.12 12.54 -26.09
CA ARG A 310 -1.57 13.51 -27.13
C ARG A 310 -0.42 14.08 -27.98
N ARG A 311 0.84 13.88 -27.57
CA ARG A 311 2.04 14.46 -28.19
C ARG A 311 2.86 13.46 -29.01
N GLY A 312 2.20 12.45 -29.59
CA GLY A 312 2.83 11.41 -30.41
C GLY A 312 3.36 10.21 -29.63
N THR A 313 3.73 9.17 -30.37
CA THR A 313 4.07 7.84 -29.80
C THR A 313 5.34 7.86 -28.95
N VAL A 314 6.41 8.48 -29.43
CA VAL A 314 7.70 8.56 -28.72
C VAL A 314 7.52 9.28 -27.38
N ARG A 315 6.83 10.43 -27.39
CA ARG A 315 6.57 11.19 -26.16
C ARG A 315 5.69 10.39 -25.19
N THR A 316 4.76 9.59 -25.69
CA THR A 316 3.95 8.69 -24.87
C THR A 316 4.81 7.68 -24.10
N TYR A 317 5.79 7.06 -24.77
CA TYR A 317 6.69 6.11 -24.12
C TYR A 317 7.60 6.79 -23.09
N ILE A 318 8.15 7.96 -23.40
CA ILE A 318 8.93 8.76 -22.45
C ILE A 318 8.08 9.09 -21.22
N ASN A 319 6.84 9.56 -21.41
CA ASN A 319 5.95 9.89 -20.32
C ASN A 319 5.63 8.66 -19.45
N ILE A 320 5.42 7.49 -20.06
CA ILE A 320 5.19 6.23 -19.33
C ILE A 320 6.43 5.89 -18.47
N ILE A 321 7.62 5.88 -19.05
CA ILE A 321 8.86 5.58 -18.33
C ILE A 321 9.06 6.59 -17.19
N THR A 322 8.84 7.88 -17.44
CA THR A 322 8.93 8.94 -16.42
C THR A 322 7.98 8.68 -15.25
N VAL A 323 6.71 8.32 -15.52
CA VAL A 323 5.73 8.01 -14.48
C VAL A 323 6.18 6.82 -13.62
N PHE A 324 6.73 5.78 -14.23
CA PHE A 324 7.22 4.62 -13.49
C PHE A 324 8.51 4.90 -12.73
N LEU A 325 9.40 5.76 -13.24
CA LEU A 325 10.57 6.25 -12.50
C LEU A 325 10.13 7.06 -11.26
N VAL A 326 9.14 7.94 -11.40
CA VAL A 326 8.54 8.68 -10.28
C VAL A 326 7.90 7.72 -9.29
N SER A 327 7.20 6.68 -9.75
CA SER A 327 6.64 5.63 -8.90
C SER A 327 7.72 4.88 -8.12
N GLY A 328 8.81 4.49 -8.79
CA GLY A 328 9.95 3.84 -8.14
C GLY A 328 10.59 4.73 -7.08
N LEU A 329 10.88 5.97 -7.42
CA LEU A 329 11.42 6.95 -6.48
C LEU A 329 10.49 7.14 -5.28
N TRP A 330 9.16 7.22 -5.49
CA TRP A 330 8.18 7.38 -4.43
C TRP A 330 8.18 6.20 -3.43
N HIS A 331 8.41 4.98 -3.90
CA HIS A 331 8.48 3.80 -3.03
C HIS A 331 9.65 3.87 -2.05
N GLY A 332 10.85 4.29 -2.48
CA GLY A 332 11.97 4.34 -1.57
C GLY A 332 13.19 5.10 -2.10
N ALA A 333 13.97 5.61 -1.16
CA ALA A 333 15.23 6.31 -1.40
C ALA A 333 16.38 5.30 -1.65
N ASN A 334 16.26 4.47 -2.69
CA ASN A 334 17.27 3.50 -3.08
C ASN A 334 17.23 3.30 -4.61
N TRP A 335 18.39 3.05 -5.20
CA TRP A 335 18.52 2.75 -6.62
C TRP A 335 17.74 1.51 -7.07
N THR A 336 17.52 0.56 -6.18
CA THR A 336 16.74 -0.65 -6.47
C THR A 336 15.29 -0.34 -6.83
N PHE A 337 14.65 0.61 -6.13
CA PHE A 337 13.29 1.07 -6.44
C PHE A 337 13.23 1.85 -7.75
N ILE A 338 14.23 2.70 -8.03
CA ILE A 338 14.32 3.44 -9.29
C ILE A 338 14.47 2.48 -10.46
N PHE A 339 15.34 1.46 -10.31
CA PHE A 339 15.53 0.43 -11.33
C PHE A 339 14.28 -0.45 -11.50
N TRP A 340 13.60 -0.81 -10.43
CA TRP A 340 12.30 -1.48 -10.48
C TRP A 340 11.27 -0.66 -11.28
N GLY A 341 11.16 0.63 -11.02
CA GLY A 341 10.29 1.53 -11.77
C GLY A 341 10.69 1.59 -13.26
N PHE A 342 11.98 1.70 -13.56
CA PHE A 342 12.48 1.68 -14.93
C PHE A 342 12.07 0.40 -15.68
N LEU A 343 12.24 -0.78 -15.07
CA LEU A 343 11.83 -2.06 -15.66
C LEU A 343 10.33 -2.10 -15.96
N HIS A 344 9.50 -1.64 -15.02
CA HIS A 344 8.05 -1.57 -15.24
C HIS A 344 7.66 -0.56 -16.32
N GLY A 345 8.35 0.57 -16.40
CA GLY A 345 8.19 1.57 -17.47
C GLY A 345 8.48 0.99 -18.84
N ILE A 346 9.62 0.31 -18.99
CA ILE A 346 10.01 -0.38 -20.23
C ILE A 346 9.02 -1.52 -20.53
N GLY A 347 8.70 -2.38 -19.57
CA GLY A 347 7.76 -3.47 -19.76
C GLY A 347 6.39 -2.99 -20.25
N ASN A 348 5.89 -1.89 -19.71
CA ASN A 348 4.65 -1.27 -20.17
C ASN A 348 4.75 -0.71 -21.58
N ALA A 349 5.87 -0.02 -21.90
CA ALA A 349 6.13 0.51 -23.24
C ALA A 349 6.25 -0.60 -24.29
N LEU A 350 7.00 -1.68 -24.00
CA LEU A 350 7.15 -2.84 -24.87
C LEU A 350 5.80 -3.57 -25.09
N THR A 351 5.03 -3.81 -24.03
CA THR A 351 3.69 -4.41 -24.17
C THR A 351 2.79 -3.58 -25.06
N ARG A 352 2.91 -2.24 -25.01
CA ARG A 352 2.14 -1.34 -25.88
C ARG A 352 2.67 -1.35 -27.33
N MET A 353 3.99 -1.36 -27.50
CA MET A 353 4.65 -1.37 -28.82
C MET A 353 4.34 -2.65 -29.59
N PHE A 354 4.40 -3.80 -28.91
CA PHE A 354 4.16 -5.11 -29.50
C PHE A 354 2.77 -5.66 -29.20
N LYS A 355 1.77 -4.77 -29.08
CA LYS A 355 0.41 -5.13 -28.69
C LYS A 355 -0.18 -6.24 -29.53
N LYS A 356 -0.06 -6.18 -30.87
CA LYS A 356 -0.61 -7.19 -31.79
C LYS A 356 0.02 -8.57 -31.56
N GLN A 357 1.34 -8.64 -31.44
CA GLN A 357 2.07 -9.88 -31.17
C GLN A 357 1.72 -10.43 -29.80
N TRP A 358 1.55 -9.54 -28.79
CA TRP A 358 1.15 -9.93 -27.44
C TRP A 358 -0.26 -10.56 -27.44
N GLU A 359 -1.21 -9.90 -28.07
CA GLU A 359 -2.61 -10.36 -28.14
C GLU A 359 -2.79 -11.63 -28.99
N SER A 360 -1.84 -11.97 -29.89
CA SER A 360 -1.85 -13.22 -30.65
C SER A 360 -1.30 -14.42 -29.88
N MET A 361 -0.66 -14.22 -28.74
CA MET A 361 -0.18 -15.30 -27.88
C MET A 361 -1.34 -15.96 -27.13
N HIS A 362 -1.21 -17.26 -26.82
CA HIS A 362 -2.16 -17.94 -25.94
C HIS A 362 -2.19 -17.31 -24.53
N GLU A 363 -3.35 -17.17 -23.92
CA GLU A 363 -3.54 -16.48 -22.63
C GLU A 363 -2.64 -17.04 -21.52
N VAL A 364 -2.42 -18.36 -21.46
CA VAL A 364 -1.52 -18.98 -20.48
C VAL A 364 -0.09 -18.47 -20.65
N MET A 365 0.36 -18.28 -21.90
CA MET A 365 1.70 -17.73 -22.17
C MET A 365 1.78 -16.25 -21.80
N GLN A 366 0.77 -15.44 -22.13
CA GLN A 366 0.68 -14.05 -21.74
C GLN A 366 0.76 -13.94 -20.20
N TRP A 367 -0.02 -14.77 -19.50
CA TRP A 367 0.00 -14.82 -18.04
C TRP A 367 1.37 -15.23 -17.49
N ALA A 368 1.96 -16.30 -17.99
CA ALA A 368 3.22 -16.83 -17.51
C ALA A 368 4.36 -15.83 -17.66
N VAL A 369 4.48 -15.17 -18.84
CA VAL A 369 5.49 -14.14 -19.08
C VAL A 369 5.25 -12.91 -18.19
N THR A 370 3.98 -12.48 -18.02
CA THR A 370 3.63 -11.35 -17.15
C THR A 370 3.97 -11.67 -15.70
N PHE A 371 3.56 -12.84 -15.22
CA PHE A 371 3.80 -13.28 -13.84
C PHE A 371 5.30 -13.42 -13.56
N LEU A 372 6.06 -14.04 -14.48
CA LEU A 372 7.52 -14.15 -14.35
C LEU A 372 8.19 -12.78 -14.31
N PHE A 373 7.82 -11.86 -15.20
CA PHE A 373 8.35 -10.50 -15.21
C PHE A 373 8.10 -9.80 -13.87
N VAL A 374 6.88 -9.89 -13.33
CA VAL A 374 6.53 -9.29 -12.05
C VAL A 374 7.35 -9.90 -10.91
N ASN A 375 7.54 -11.23 -10.88
CA ASN A 375 8.37 -11.90 -9.88
C ASN A 375 9.83 -11.43 -9.94
N VAL A 376 10.41 -11.34 -11.14
CA VAL A 376 11.79 -10.86 -11.32
C VAL A 376 11.93 -9.40 -10.87
N THR A 377 10.96 -8.55 -11.18
CA THR A 377 11.01 -7.15 -10.75
C THR A 377 10.85 -6.99 -9.25
N TRP A 378 10.08 -7.87 -8.57
CA TRP A 378 9.98 -7.88 -7.11
C TRP A 378 11.31 -8.21 -6.42
N ILE A 379 12.25 -8.92 -7.07
CA ILE A 379 13.59 -9.14 -6.52
C ILE A 379 14.30 -7.79 -6.30
N PHE A 380 14.22 -6.87 -7.27
CA PHE A 380 14.79 -5.53 -7.11
C PHE A 380 14.06 -4.72 -6.04
N PHE A 381 12.75 -4.88 -5.92
CA PHE A 381 11.97 -4.17 -4.90
C PHE A 381 12.35 -4.59 -3.48
N ARG A 382 12.74 -5.87 -3.26
CA ARG A 382 13.12 -6.40 -1.94
C ARG A 382 14.60 -6.22 -1.62
N ALA A 383 15.44 -6.19 -2.62
CA ALA A 383 16.89 -6.19 -2.41
C ALA A 383 17.39 -4.86 -1.84
N ASP A 384 18.41 -4.93 -0.98
CA ASP A 384 19.05 -3.76 -0.36
C ASP A 384 19.99 -3.02 -1.34
N SER A 385 20.44 -3.70 -2.41
CA SER A 385 21.28 -3.13 -3.46
C SER A 385 21.04 -3.79 -4.82
N ILE A 386 21.39 -3.10 -5.88
CA ILE A 386 21.34 -3.63 -7.27
C ILE A 386 22.22 -4.88 -7.40
N SER A 387 23.40 -4.88 -6.78
CA SER A 387 24.31 -6.03 -6.79
C SER A 387 23.71 -7.25 -6.09
N GLN A 388 23.01 -7.06 -4.95
CA GLN A 388 22.30 -8.12 -4.25
C GLN A 388 21.16 -8.70 -5.12
N ALA A 389 20.40 -7.85 -5.80
CA ALA A 389 19.34 -8.30 -6.71
C ALA A 389 19.90 -9.17 -7.85
N PHE A 390 20.97 -8.73 -8.50
CA PHE A 390 21.61 -9.53 -9.55
C PHE A 390 22.25 -10.82 -9.02
N ALA A 391 22.84 -10.81 -7.83
CA ALA A 391 23.36 -12.00 -7.18
C ALA A 391 22.23 -13.01 -6.91
N PHE A 392 21.06 -12.53 -6.48
CA PHE A 392 19.88 -13.35 -6.25
C PHE A 392 19.35 -13.99 -7.56
N ILE A 393 19.26 -13.21 -8.64
CA ILE A 393 18.88 -13.70 -9.98
C ILE A 393 19.89 -14.73 -10.48
N LYS A 394 21.20 -14.46 -10.33
CA LYS A 394 22.26 -15.41 -10.70
C LYS A 394 22.14 -16.73 -9.92
N ARG A 395 21.70 -16.68 -8.67
CA ARG A 395 21.46 -17.86 -7.84
C ARG A 395 20.28 -18.68 -8.38
N ILE A 396 19.19 -18.05 -8.78
CA ILE A 396 18.05 -18.71 -9.43
C ILE A 396 18.47 -19.41 -10.73
N LEU A 397 19.16 -18.66 -11.62
CA LEU A 397 19.54 -19.13 -12.96
C LEU A 397 20.67 -20.16 -12.96
N GLY A 398 21.40 -20.26 -11.86
CA GLY A 398 22.56 -21.15 -11.77
C GLY A 398 22.20 -22.64 -11.76
N PHE A 399 21.00 -23.03 -11.36
CA PHE A 399 20.48 -24.41 -11.24
C PHE A 399 21.46 -25.41 -10.59
N LYS A 400 22.42 -24.90 -9.78
CA LYS A 400 23.54 -25.70 -9.26
C LYS A 400 23.18 -26.61 -8.10
N ASN A 401 22.11 -26.32 -7.39
CA ASN A 401 21.64 -27.13 -6.28
C ASN A 401 20.13 -26.93 -6.13
N LEU A 402 19.36 -28.00 -6.29
CA LEU A 402 17.91 -28.01 -6.19
C LEU A 402 17.40 -28.55 -4.85
N ASN A 403 18.30 -28.92 -3.94
CA ASN A 403 17.91 -29.35 -2.61
C ASN A 403 17.33 -28.18 -1.81
N VAL A 404 16.38 -28.48 -0.95
CA VAL A 404 15.77 -27.52 -0.03
C VAL A 404 16.09 -27.95 1.40
N ARG A 405 16.72 -27.08 2.16
CA ARG A 405 17.15 -27.40 3.52
C ARG A 405 15.96 -27.38 4.49
N ALA A 406 15.97 -28.32 5.45
CA ALA A 406 14.91 -28.42 6.45
C ALA A 406 14.67 -27.10 7.25
N PRO A 407 15.71 -26.32 7.67
CA PRO A 407 15.49 -25.05 8.33
C PRO A 407 14.73 -24.02 7.47
N PHE A 408 14.94 -24.03 6.14
CA PHE A 408 14.17 -23.16 5.26
C PHE A 408 12.70 -23.60 5.17
N LEU A 409 12.44 -24.88 5.03
CA LEU A 409 11.06 -25.40 4.97
C LEU A 409 10.28 -25.10 6.24
N GLN A 410 10.92 -25.09 7.40
CA GLN A 410 10.28 -24.74 8.67
C GLN A 410 9.79 -23.29 8.72
N THR A 411 10.38 -22.40 7.92
CA THR A 411 9.93 -20.99 7.86
C THR A 411 8.54 -20.80 7.25
N PHE A 412 8.02 -21.79 6.53
CA PHE A 412 6.67 -21.76 5.95
C PHE A 412 5.59 -22.32 6.89
N GLN A 413 5.98 -22.82 8.05
CA GLN A 413 5.02 -23.42 8.98
C GLN A 413 4.19 -22.34 9.66
N LEU A 414 2.89 -22.51 9.60
CA LEU A 414 1.95 -21.72 10.39
C LEU A 414 2.11 -22.11 11.86
N LYS A 415 2.51 -21.17 12.71
CA LYS A 415 2.83 -21.39 14.13
C LYS A 415 1.70 -22.08 14.89
N GLU A 416 0.46 -21.73 14.55
CA GLU A 416 -0.75 -22.25 15.19
C GLU A 416 -0.95 -23.75 14.87
N PHE A 417 -0.70 -24.14 13.61
CA PHE A 417 -0.77 -25.55 13.23
C PHE A 417 0.35 -26.34 13.88
N HIS A 418 1.55 -25.77 13.97
CA HIS A 418 2.66 -26.39 14.69
C HIS A 418 2.30 -26.62 16.17
N LEU A 419 1.68 -25.63 16.81
CA LEU A 419 1.23 -25.78 18.20
C LEU A 419 0.23 -26.92 18.36
N ILE A 420 -0.74 -27.06 17.45
CA ILE A 420 -1.76 -28.10 17.49
C ILE A 420 -1.15 -29.49 17.30
N TYR A 421 -0.41 -29.71 16.21
CA TYR A 421 0.09 -31.04 15.90
C TYR A 421 1.28 -31.48 16.77
N SER A 422 2.05 -30.55 17.33
CA SER A 422 3.16 -30.87 18.26
C SER A 422 2.68 -31.52 19.55
N HIS A 423 1.44 -31.24 19.99
CA HIS A 423 0.82 -31.85 21.16
C HIS A 423 0.13 -33.18 20.87
N ILE A 424 0.01 -33.58 19.60
CA ILE A 424 -0.63 -34.84 19.19
C ILE A 424 0.48 -35.75 18.61
N PRO A 425 0.97 -36.77 19.36
CA PRO A 425 2.14 -37.56 18.96
C PRO A 425 2.03 -38.19 17.57
N VAL A 426 0.85 -38.67 17.17
CA VAL A 426 0.59 -39.27 15.86
C VAL A 426 0.73 -38.23 14.74
N LEU A 427 0.10 -37.05 14.91
CA LEU A 427 0.18 -35.98 13.93
C LEU A 427 1.61 -35.41 13.82
N ASN A 428 2.30 -35.24 14.95
CA ASN A 428 3.68 -34.79 14.97
C ASN A 428 4.60 -35.76 14.17
N LYS A 429 4.41 -37.07 14.33
CA LYS A 429 5.16 -38.09 13.60
C LYS A 429 4.86 -38.05 12.09
N ILE A 430 3.59 -37.88 11.72
CA ILE A 430 3.17 -37.72 10.31
C ILE A 430 3.79 -36.47 9.71
N MET A 431 3.65 -35.30 10.37
CA MET A 431 4.19 -34.04 9.89
C MET A 431 5.71 -34.05 9.78
N ALA A 432 6.39 -34.74 10.71
CA ALA A 432 7.84 -34.94 10.62
C ALA A 432 8.25 -35.80 9.42
N SER A 433 7.40 -36.73 8.98
CA SER A 433 7.67 -37.61 7.83
C SER A 433 7.43 -36.90 6.47
N ILE A 434 6.59 -35.86 6.44
CA ILE A 434 6.23 -35.12 5.23
C ILE A 434 6.84 -33.69 5.23
N ARG A 435 8.02 -33.54 5.83
CA ARG A 435 8.71 -32.25 5.91
C ARG A 435 8.80 -31.58 4.54
N GLY A 436 8.33 -30.33 4.46
CA GLY A 436 8.32 -29.51 3.25
C GLY A 436 7.04 -29.56 2.43
N VAL A 437 6.13 -30.53 2.71
CA VAL A 437 4.80 -30.52 2.07
C VAL A 437 3.99 -29.30 2.50
N ASP A 438 4.16 -28.84 3.73
CA ASP A 438 3.56 -27.61 4.26
C ASP A 438 3.93 -26.37 3.42
N ALA A 439 5.19 -26.20 3.02
CA ALA A 439 5.64 -25.12 2.14
C ALA A 439 4.96 -25.20 0.75
N LEU A 440 4.93 -26.41 0.17
CA LEU A 440 4.28 -26.61 -1.13
C LEU A 440 2.77 -26.40 -1.05
N VAL A 441 2.12 -26.92 -0.02
CA VAL A 441 0.68 -26.74 0.20
C VAL A 441 0.33 -25.27 0.40
N LEU A 442 1.12 -24.55 1.19
CA LEU A 442 0.91 -23.11 1.39
C LEU A 442 1.04 -22.35 0.07
N LEU A 443 2.16 -22.49 -0.65
CA LEU A 443 2.38 -21.77 -1.90
C LEU A 443 1.38 -22.17 -2.98
N ALA A 444 1.10 -23.47 -3.16
CA ALA A 444 0.11 -23.95 -4.13
C ALA A 444 -1.31 -23.46 -3.76
N GLY A 445 -1.66 -23.49 -2.47
CA GLY A 445 -2.91 -22.94 -1.97
C GLY A 445 -3.07 -21.44 -2.25
N LEU A 446 -2.00 -20.64 -2.06
CA LEU A 446 -2.00 -19.23 -2.36
C LEU A 446 -2.11 -18.97 -3.88
N PHE A 447 -1.43 -19.75 -4.71
CA PHE A 447 -1.63 -19.70 -6.16
C PHE A 447 -3.08 -20.01 -6.53
N PHE A 448 -3.63 -21.07 -5.98
CA PHE A 448 -5.01 -21.46 -6.25
C PHE A 448 -6.00 -20.37 -5.84
N LEU A 449 -5.82 -19.77 -4.66
CA LEU A 449 -6.62 -18.65 -4.17
C LEU A 449 -6.51 -17.43 -5.08
N CYS A 450 -5.30 -17.02 -5.44
CA CYS A 450 -5.09 -15.83 -6.26
C CYS A 450 -5.63 -15.97 -7.69
N LEU A 451 -5.59 -17.16 -8.27
CA LEU A 451 -5.99 -17.42 -9.67
C LEU A 451 -7.47 -17.76 -9.82
N ASN A 452 -8.10 -18.44 -8.85
CA ASN A 452 -9.45 -18.97 -9.03
C ASN A 452 -10.53 -18.16 -8.30
N PHE A 453 -10.19 -17.49 -7.18
CA PHE A 453 -11.21 -16.76 -6.42
C PHE A 453 -11.26 -15.28 -6.80
N LYS A 454 -12.42 -14.68 -6.58
CA LYS A 454 -12.62 -13.24 -6.67
C LYS A 454 -11.98 -12.56 -5.45
N ASN A 455 -11.52 -11.33 -5.64
CA ASN A 455 -11.09 -10.48 -4.55
C ASN A 455 -12.28 -10.13 -3.62
N ASN A 456 -12.00 -9.88 -2.34
CA ASN A 456 -13.03 -9.50 -1.35
C ASN A 456 -13.86 -8.29 -1.79
N GLN A 457 -13.25 -7.34 -2.47
CA GLN A 457 -13.92 -6.12 -2.97
C GLN A 457 -14.75 -6.35 -4.24
N GLU A 458 -14.51 -7.45 -4.99
CA GLU A 458 -15.32 -7.85 -6.14
C GLU A 458 -16.55 -8.68 -5.74
N MET A 459 -16.57 -9.20 -4.52
CA MET A 459 -17.68 -10.01 -4.03
C MET A 459 -18.83 -9.10 -3.61
N LYS A 460 -20.04 -9.38 -4.13
CA LYS A 460 -21.24 -8.75 -3.60
C LYS A 460 -21.49 -9.31 -2.19
N PHE A 461 -21.29 -8.48 -1.19
CA PHE A 461 -21.56 -8.86 0.20
C PHE A 461 -23.04 -9.20 0.39
N ARG A 462 -23.29 -10.35 0.99
CA ARG A 462 -24.63 -10.77 1.45
C ARG A 462 -24.48 -11.37 2.84
N PRO A 463 -25.12 -10.80 3.88
CA PRO A 463 -25.04 -11.34 5.22
C PRO A 463 -25.70 -12.72 5.28
N THR A 464 -24.91 -13.77 5.46
CA THR A 464 -25.36 -15.15 5.62
C THR A 464 -24.71 -15.77 6.86
N ALA A 465 -25.35 -16.76 7.46
CA ALA A 465 -24.78 -17.47 8.61
C ALA A 465 -23.41 -18.08 8.30
N LYS A 466 -23.20 -18.61 7.08
CA LYS A 466 -21.90 -19.14 6.66
C LYS A 466 -20.82 -18.06 6.66
N LEU A 467 -21.14 -16.87 6.13
CA LEU A 467 -20.19 -15.75 6.10
C LEU A 467 -19.92 -15.20 7.50
N ALA A 468 -20.93 -15.18 8.37
CA ALA A 468 -20.75 -14.80 9.78
C ALA A 468 -19.80 -15.76 10.50
N VAL A 469 -19.98 -17.07 10.36
CA VAL A 469 -19.07 -18.08 10.92
C VAL A 469 -17.65 -17.91 10.38
N LEU A 470 -17.49 -17.71 9.06
CA LEU A 470 -16.18 -17.44 8.46
C LEU A 470 -15.54 -16.16 9.03
N THR A 471 -16.32 -15.09 9.19
CA THR A 471 -15.85 -13.83 9.76
C THR A 471 -15.34 -14.00 11.18
N VAL A 472 -16.12 -14.70 12.03
CA VAL A 472 -15.70 -15.01 13.40
C VAL A 472 -14.44 -15.87 13.43
N PHE A 473 -14.37 -16.91 12.59
CA PHE A 473 -13.19 -17.76 12.47
C PHE A 473 -11.94 -16.94 12.06
N CYS A 474 -12.06 -16.12 11.02
CA CYS A 474 -10.97 -15.27 10.57
C CYS A 474 -10.54 -14.25 11.63
N LEU A 475 -11.51 -13.64 12.33
CA LEU A 475 -11.21 -12.66 13.37
C LEU A 475 -10.50 -13.32 14.56
N VAL A 476 -11.02 -14.44 15.05
CA VAL A 476 -10.42 -15.19 16.16
C VAL A 476 -9.02 -15.67 15.79
N TRP A 477 -8.86 -16.30 14.63
CA TRP A 477 -7.54 -16.74 14.17
C TRP A 477 -6.58 -15.56 14.05
N GLY A 478 -6.97 -14.47 13.35
CA GLY A 478 -6.14 -13.30 13.22
C GLY A 478 -5.75 -12.68 14.57
N ILE A 479 -6.65 -12.63 15.56
CA ILE A 479 -6.36 -12.12 16.90
C ILE A 479 -5.35 -13.01 17.65
N PHE A 480 -5.49 -14.32 17.57
CA PHE A 480 -4.53 -15.24 18.22
C PHE A 480 -3.13 -15.19 17.61
N THR A 481 -3.00 -14.78 16.33
CA THR A 481 -1.69 -14.62 15.68
C THR A 481 -0.98 -13.31 16.01
N LEU A 482 -1.63 -12.36 16.68
CA LEU A 482 -1.06 -11.04 17.03
C LEU A 482 0.04 -11.08 18.10
N SER A 483 0.57 -12.22 18.47
CA SER A 483 1.62 -12.39 19.50
C SER A 483 2.97 -11.77 19.14
N GLY A 484 3.17 -11.30 17.90
CA GLY A 484 4.36 -10.57 17.42
C GLY A 484 3.96 -9.25 16.77
N VAL A 485 4.64 -8.16 17.11
CA VAL A 485 4.50 -6.91 16.36
C VAL A 485 5.19 -7.09 15.02
N SER A 486 4.44 -7.35 13.95
CA SER A 486 4.98 -7.31 12.61
C SER A 486 4.65 -5.97 11.98
N GLU A 487 5.69 -5.25 11.59
CA GLU A 487 5.53 -4.00 10.85
C GLU A 487 5.04 -4.29 9.43
N PHE A 488 4.33 -3.33 8.88
CA PHE A 488 3.97 -3.33 7.47
C PHE A 488 5.22 -3.18 6.61
N LEU A 489 5.33 -3.93 5.51
CA LEU A 489 6.42 -3.76 4.55
C LEU A 489 6.55 -2.30 4.09
N TYR A 490 5.43 -1.62 3.86
CA TYR A 490 5.40 -0.21 3.45
C TYR A 490 5.85 0.80 4.50
N PHE A 491 6.09 0.40 5.73
CA PHE A 491 6.67 1.30 6.75
C PHE A 491 8.18 1.41 6.63
N ASN A 492 8.79 0.47 5.92
CA ASN A 492 10.25 0.40 5.74
C ASN A 492 10.72 1.08 4.43
N PHE A 493 9.79 1.69 3.66
CA PHE A 493 10.08 2.29 2.35
C PHE A 493 9.90 3.80 2.32
#